data_c9834e7999086bfdf8265f144755f297
#
_entry.id   c9834e7999086bfdf8265f144755f297
#
_cell.length_a   1.000
_cell.length_b   1.000
_cell.length_c   1.000
_cell.angle_alpha   90.00
_cell.angle_beta   90.00
_cell.angle_gamma   90.00
#
_symmetry.space_group_name_H-M   'P 1'
#
loop_
_entity.id
_entity.type
_entity.pdbx_description
1 polymer ?
#
loop_
_entity_poly.entity_id
_entity_poly.type
_entity_poly.pdbx_seq_one_letter_code
_entity_poly.pdbx_strand_id
1 'polypeptide(L)'
;MASALPKPEQMRAAEAPRGADPAPAGASEAAKPQAWGNHASLPAPLLAVRALQAWYGESHILHGVAFDVAAGEVVTLLGRNGAGKTTTLKSIMGVVPRREGSIIFEKRETVRLPSNRIARLGLAWCPEERGIFSSLNVEENLLLPPKVRDGGLTVEQIYALFPNLAERRKSQGTKLSGGEQQMLAIGRILRTGARLLLLDEPTEGLAPVIVQQIGRTIGTLKEQGFTILLVEQNFRFAATVADRHYVMEHGRIIDMIPNAELDRNMGKLHEYLGV
;
A
#
# COMPACT_ATOMS: atom_id res chain seq x y z
N MET A 1 -50.93 25.72 32.79
CA MET A 1 -50.31 25.44 34.11
C MET A 1 -48.84 25.05 33.84
N ALA A 2 -47.96 25.99 34.09
CA ALA A 2 -46.54 25.84 33.94
C ALA A 2 -45.94 25.21 35.20
N SER A 3 -45.14 24.14 35.06
CA SER A 3 -44.38 23.59 36.15
C SER A 3 -42.88 23.90 35.92
N ALA A 4 -42.34 24.63 36.88
CA ALA A 4 -41.00 25.19 36.89
C ALA A 4 -39.94 24.13 37.18
N LEU A 5 -38.77 24.30 36.53
CA LEU A 5 -37.52 23.60 36.80
C LEU A 5 -36.89 24.09 38.14
N PRO A 6 -36.29 23.21 38.99
CA PRO A 6 -35.60 23.63 40.17
C PRO A 6 -34.17 24.12 39.87
N LYS A 7 -33.72 25.10 40.65
CA LYS A 7 -32.40 25.74 40.63
C LYS A 7 -31.29 24.84 41.25
N PRO A 8 -30.01 25.03 40.84
CA PRO A 8 -28.88 24.26 41.33
C PRO A 8 -28.30 24.91 42.58
N GLU A 9 -28.48 24.27 43.70
CA GLU A 9 -27.65 24.48 44.92
C GLU A 9 -27.76 23.25 45.84
N GLN A 10 -26.63 22.85 46.35
CA GLN A 10 -26.41 21.79 47.35
C GLN A 10 -26.18 20.36 46.77
N MET A 11 -24.89 20.10 46.43
CA MET A 11 -24.31 18.80 46.82
C MET A 11 -22.88 19.02 47.34
N ARG A 12 -22.79 18.69 48.65
CA ARG A 12 -21.56 18.73 49.44
C ARG A 12 -20.57 17.68 48.98
N ALA A 13 -19.30 18.02 49.27
CA ALA A 13 -18.12 17.17 49.16
C ALA A 13 -18.33 15.73 49.68
N ALA A 14 -17.94 14.75 48.90
CA ALA A 14 -17.67 13.39 49.37
C ALA A 14 -16.21 13.06 49.04
N GLU A 15 -15.59 12.48 50.07
CA GLU A 15 -14.16 12.18 50.23
C GLU A 15 -13.53 11.38 49.11
N ALA A 16 -12.25 11.68 48.83
CA ALA A 16 -11.39 10.89 47.95
C ALA A 16 -11.01 9.53 48.61
N PRO A 17 -11.06 8.43 47.90
CA PRO A 17 -10.41 7.21 48.35
C PRO A 17 -8.90 7.25 48.06
N ARG A 18 -8.11 7.03 49.10
CA ARG A 18 -6.68 6.71 49.03
C ARG A 18 -6.51 5.30 48.49
N GLY A 19 -5.61 5.16 47.55
CA GLY A 19 -5.16 3.86 47.03
C GLY A 19 -4.52 4.02 45.68
N ALA A 20 -3.25 4.42 45.65
CA ALA A 20 -2.43 4.32 44.44
C ALA A 20 -1.98 2.87 44.31
N ASP A 21 -2.52 2.15 43.34
CA ASP A 21 -1.94 0.89 42.88
C ASP A 21 -0.66 1.17 42.09
N PRO A 22 0.39 0.35 42.25
CA PRO A 22 1.64 0.54 41.52
C PRO A 22 1.44 0.27 40.04
N ALA A 23 2.00 1.14 39.21
CA ALA A 23 2.04 0.99 37.78
C ALA A 23 2.62 -0.38 37.36
N PRO A 24 2.08 -1.03 36.31
CA PRO A 24 2.66 -2.28 35.83
C PRO A 24 4.04 -1.98 35.24
N ALA A 25 5.06 -2.55 35.86
CA ALA A 25 6.40 -2.62 35.30
C ALA A 25 6.37 -3.51 34.05
N GLY A 26 6.56 -2.90 32.89
CA GLY A 26 6.55 -3.57 31.60
C GLY A 26 6.75 -2.57 30.48
N ALA A 27 7.72 -1.64 30.62
CA ALA A 27 8.24 -0.93 29.45
C ALA A 27 8.97 -1.95 28.59
N SER A 28 8.27 -2.50 27.59
CA SER A 28 8.87 -3.31 26.54
C SER A 28 9.96 -2.48 25.88
N GLU A 29 11.18 -2.97 25.92
CA GLU A 29 12.32 -2.45 25.18
C GLU A 29 11.87 -2.10 23.77
N ALA A 30 11.88 -0.83 23.41
CA ALA A 30 11.65 -0.37 22.06
C ALA A 30 12.71 -1.05 21.17
N ALA A 31 12.27 -2.01 20.37
CA ALA A 31 13.13 -2.71 19.45
C ALA A 31 13.88 -1.66 18.61
N LYS A 32 15.21 -1.65 18.72
CA LYS A 32 16.07 -0.79 17.90
C LYS A 32 15.69 -1.00 16.44
N PRO A 33 15.59 0.05 15.61
CA PRO A 33 15.29 -0.10 14.20
C PRO A 33 16.34 -1.03 13.60
N GLN A 34 15.90 -2.15 13.05
CA GLN A 34 16.77 -3.08 12.32
C GLN A 34 17.30 -2.32 11.10
N ALA A 35 18.59 -1.98 11.12
CA ALA A 35 19.28 -1.45 9.97
C ALA A 35 19.51 -2.61 8.99
N TRP A 36 18.64 -2.72 7.99
CA TRP A 36 18.81 -3.64 6.88
C TRP A 36 19.99 -3.16 6.04
N GLY A 37 21.16 -3.74 6.23
CA GLY A 37 22.38 -3.52 5.46
C GLY A 37 22.82 -2.06 5.32
N ASN A 38 24.12 -1.78 5.44
CA ASN A 38 24.71 -0.47 5.13
C ASN A 38 24.58 -0.18 3.62
N HIS A 39 23.43 0.31 3.18
CA HIS A 39 23.23 0.84 1.82
C HIS A 39 23.72 2.31 1.75
N ALA A 40 25.00 2.53 2.10
CA ALA A 40 25.63 3.85 2.11
C ALA A 40 25.75 4.50 0.72
N SER A 41 25.19 3.93 -0.35
CA SER A 41 25.30 4.42 -1.73
C SER A 41 23.98 4.58 -2.48
N LEU A 42 22.81 4.30 -1.85
CA LEU A 42 21.53 4.51 -2.52
C LEU A 42 21.11 5.99 -2.43
N PRO A 43 20.55 6.55 -3.52
CA PRO A 43 19.96 7.89 -3.47
C PRO A 43 18.87 7.94 -2.40
N ALA A 44 18.58 9.16 -1.90
CA ALA A 44 17.53 9.36 -0.89
C ALA A 44 16.23 8.67 -1.35
N PRO A 45 15.58 7.86 -0.51
CA PRO A 45 14.41 7.08 -0.91
C PRO A 45 13.25 8.00 -1.30
N LEU A 46 12.48 7.59 -2.32
CA LEU A 46 11.24 8.27 -2.69
C LEU A 46 10.18 8.08 -1.60
N LEU A 47 10.08 6.86 -1.06
CA LEU A 47 9.25 6.51 0.08
C LEU A 47 10.11 5.91 1.18
N ALA A 48 9.98 6.41 2.41
CA ALA A 48 10.58 5.84 3.60
C ALA A 48 9.50 5.60 4.66
N VAL A 49 9.38 4.37 5.13
CA VAL A 49 8.47 3.96 6.21
C VAL A 49 9.31 3.58 7.43
N ARG A 50 8.99 4.14 8.60
CA ARG A 50 9.74 3.92 9.84
C ARG A 50 8.80 3.67 11.01
N ALA A 51 9.02 2.57 11.70
CA ALA A 51 8.28 2.18 12.90
C ALA A 51 6.76 2.30 12.75
N LEU A 52 6.24 2.01 11.55
CA LEU A 52 4.82 2.14 11.25
C LEU A 52 4.00 1.14 12.06
N GLN A 53 3.06 1.67 12.80
CA GLN A 53 2.06 0.92 13.55
C GLN A 53 0.67 1.26 13.03
N ALA A 54 -0.25 0.31 13.03
CA ALA A 54 -1.62 0.52 12.56
C ALA A 54 -2.61 -0.39 13.28
N TRP A 55 -3.82 0.14 13.49
CA TRP A 55 -4.90 -0.55 14.20
C TRP A 55 -6.23 -0.45 13.46
N TYR A 56 -7.03 -1.50 13.58
CA TYR A 56 -8.47 -1.48 13.29
C TYR A 56 -9.22 -1.66 14.62
N GLY A 57 -9.81 -0.57 15.12
CA GLY A 57 -10.34 -0.55 16.48
C GLY A 57 -9.23 -0.88 17.49
N GLU A 58 -9.45 -1.91 18.29
CA GLU A 58 -8.47 -2.40 19.28
C GLU A 58 -7.44 -3.39 18.69
N SER A 59 -7.67 -3.90 17.48
CA SER A 59 -6.78 -4.87 16.85
C SER A 59 -5.52 -4.19 16.30
N HIS A 60 -4.37 -4.47 16.90
CA HIS A 60 -3.05 -4.00 16.46
C HIS A 60 -2.54 -4.91 15.33
N ILE A 61 -2.40 -4.39 14.12
CA ILE A 61 -2.06 -5.16 12.91
C ILE A 61 -0.60 -4.96 12.48
N LEU A 62 -0.11 -3.72 12.50
CA LEU A 62 1.28 -3.42 12.12
C LEU A 62 2.10 -3.09 13.35
N HIS A 63 3.25 -3.74 13.48
CA HIS A 63 4.08 -3.74 14.68
C HIS A 63 5.47 -3.15 14.41
N GLY A 64 5.54 -1.92 13.93
CA GLY A 64 6.80 -1.22 13.69
C GLY A 64 7.40 -1.52 12.31
N VAL A 65 6.58 -1.60 11.27
CA VAL A 65 7.01 -1.83 9.90
C VAL A 65 8.00 -0.74 9.45
N ALA A 66 9.12 -1.16 8.86
CA ALA A 66 10.14 -0.26 8.34
C ALA A 66 10.70 -0.78 7.01
N PHE A 67 10.69 0.08 5.98
CA PHE A 67 11.28 -0.19 4.65
C PHE A 67 11.43 1.09 3.84
N ASP A 68 12.14 0.99 2.72
CA ASP A 68 12.38 2.09 1.79
C ASP A 68 12.06 1.67 0.35
N VAL A 69 11.72 2.65 -0.49
CA VAL A 69 11.58 2.50 -1.94
C VAL A 69 12.32 3.65 -2.62
N ALA A 70 13.30 3.34 -3.45
CA ALA A 70 14.04 4.33 -4.23
C ALA A 70 13.22 4.77 -5.47
N ALA A 71 13.55 5.93 -6.04
CA ALA A 71 12.91 6.38 -7.27
C ALA A 71 13.27 5.44 -8.45
N GLY A 72 12.27 5.07 -9.26
CA GLY A 72 12.43 4.16 -10.41
C GLY A 72 12.57 2.68 -10.03
N GLU A 73 12.42 2.34 -8.76
CA GLU A 73 12.56 0.99 -8.25
C GLU A 73 11.20 0.26 -8.19
N VAL A 74 11.22 -1.03 -8.45
CA VAL A 74 10.12 -1.96 -8.16
C VAL A 74 10.47 -2.78 -6.92
N VAL A 75 9.76 -2.52 -5.84
CA VAL A 75 9.94 -3.21 -4.54
C VAL A 75 8.71 -4.05 -4.25
N THR A 76 8.88 -5.24 -3.71
CA THR A 76 7.76 -6.05 -3.25
C THR A 76 7.67 -6.15 -1.73
N LEU A 77 6.44 -6.24 -1.23
CA LEU A 77 6.13 -6.76 0.09
C LEU A 77 5.57 -8.17 -0.10
N LEU A 78 6.38 -9.18 0.20
CA LEU A 78 5.99 -10.59 0.17
C LEU A 78 5.50 -11.03 1.55
N GLY A 79 4.57 -11.95 1.59
CA GLY A 79 4.07 -12.52 2.84
C GLY A 79 2.78 -13.29 2.65
N ARG A 80 2.45 -14.12 3.62
CA ARG A 80 1.20 -14.90 3.64
C ARG A 80 -0.02 -13.99 3.78
N ASN A 81 -1.21 -14.54 3.52
CA ASN A 81 -2.46 -13.84 3.81
C ASN A 81 -2.54 -13.53 5.31
N GLY A 82 -2.98 -12.31 5.64
CA GLY A 82 -2.99 -11.83 7.02
C GLY A 82 -1.66 -11.29 7.56
N ALA A 83 -0.55 -11.32 6.80
CA ALA A 83 0.74 -10.80 7.25
C ALA A 83 0.76 -9.27 7.48
N GLY A 84 -0.23 -8.52 6.97
CA GLY A 84 -0.32 -7.07 7.12
C GLY A 84 0.00 -6.26 5.85
N LYS A 85 0.21 -6.92 4.71
CA LYS A 85 0.61 -6.30 3.43
C LYS A 85 -0.35 -5.20 2.98
N THR A 86 -1.62 -5.52 2.77
CA THR A 86 -2.68 -4.57 2.39
C THR A 86 -2.87 -3.48 3.45
N THR A 87 -2.76 -3.82 4.75
CA THR A 87 -2.83 -2.83 5.83
C THR A 87 -1.68 -1.83 5.74
N THR A 88 -0.49 -2.27 5.31
CA THR A 88 0.66 -1.38 5.06
C THR A 88 0.34 -0.40 3.93
N LEU A 89 -0.17 -0.86 2.77
CA LEU A 89 -0.58 0.03 1.68
C LEU A 89 -1.70 1.00 2.09
N LYS A 90 -2.74 0.50 2.78
CA LYS A 90 -3.83 1.32 3.31
C LYS A 90 -3.32 2.37 4.31
N SER A 91 -2.31 2.04 5.11
CA SER A 91 -1.69 2.99 6.05
C SER A 91 -0.90 4.07 5.30
N ILE A 92 -0.10 3.70 4.28
CA ILE A 92 0.62 4.65 3.42
C ILE A 92 -0.36 5.59 2.74
N MET A 93 -1.47 5.10 2.23
CA MET A 93 -2.52 5.90 1.59
C MET A 93 -3.40 6.70 2.57
N GLY A 94 -3.19 6.57 3.86
CA GLY A 94 -3.97 7.31 4.84
C GLY A 94 -5.41 6.82 5.01
N VAL A 95 -5.70 5.59 4.64
CA VAL A 95 -7.02 4.96 4.76
C VAL A 95 -7.23 4.36 6.14
N VAL A 96 -6.18 3.81 6.77
CA VAL A 96 -6.26 3.32 8.15
C VAL A 96 -6.37 4.50 9.12
N PRO A 97 -7.44 4.60 9.94
CA PRO A 97 -7.66 5.77 10.79
C PRO A 97 -6.61 5.95 11.88
N ARG A 98 -6.26 4.86 12.60
CA ARG A 98 -5.28 4.89 13.66
C ARG A 98 -3.96 4.29 13.17
N ARG A 99 -2.99 5.15 12.94
CA ARG A 99 -1.63 4.79 12.53
C ARG A 99 -0.62 5.73 13.16
N GLU A 100 0.54 5.20 13.51
CA GLU A 100 1.63 5.89 14.19
C GLU A 100 2.96 5.52 13.54
N GLY A 101 4.02 6.27 13.82
CA GLY A 101 5.34 6.14 13.20
C GLY A 101 5.60 7.26 12.22
N SER A 102 6.36 7.00 11.16
CA SER A 102 6.70 7.98 10.13
C SER A 102 6.57 7.37 8.74
N ILE A 103 5.95 8.13 7.83
CA ILE A 103 5.84 7.81 6.40
C ILE A 103 6.27 9.04 5.63
N ILE A 104 7.49 9.01 5.10
CA ILE A 104 8.06 10.12 4.35
C ILE A 104 7.97 9.82 2.87
N PHE A 105 7.26 10.63 2.11
CA PHE A 105 7.18 10.60 0.66
C PHE A 105 7.74 11.89 0.07
N GLU A 106 8.71 11.83 -0.83
CA GLU A 106 9.40 12.98 -1.40
C GLU A 106 9.84 14.00 -0.33
N LYS A 107 10.49 13.51 0.73
CA LYS A 107 10.97 14.31 1.90
C LYS A 107 9.85 14.93 2.74
N ARG A 108 8.59 14.57 2.51
CA ARG A 108 7.44 15.10 3.24
C ARG A 108 6.82 14.02 4.13
N GLU A 109 6.63 14.34 5.42
CA GLU A 109 5.93 13.47 6.35
C GLU A 109 4.43 13.42 5.99
N THR A 110 3.89 12.18 5.86
CA THR A 110 2.53 11.96 5.40
C THR A 110 1.65 11.17 6.39
N VAL A 111 2.22 10.61 7.47
CA VAL A 111 1.51 9.71 8.38
C VAL A 111 0.21 10.30 8.94
N ARG A 112 0.13 11.64 9.11
CA ARG A 112 -1.07 12.33 9.63
C ARG A 112 -1.94 12.95 8.54
N LEU A 113 -1.55 12.82 7.26
CA LEU A 113 -2.33 13.41 6.17
C LEU A 113 -3.54 12.54 5.83
N PRO A 114 -4.68 13.13 5.46
CA PRO A 114 -5.81 12.39 4.93
C PRO A 114 -5.51 11.87 3.52
N SER A 115 -6.17 10.77 3.12
CA SER A 115 -5.92 10.04 1.87
C SER A 115 -5.96 10.91 0.62
N ASN A 116 -6.91 11.86 0.55
CA ASN A 116 -7.04 12.78 -0.59
C ASN A 116 -5.86 13.73 -0.74
N ARG A 117 -5.20 14.12 0.36
CA ARG A 117 -3.96 14.93 0.31
C ARG A 117 -2.76 14.08 -0.10
N ILE A 118 -2.69 12.85 0.40
CA ILE A 118 -1.64 11.89 0.03
C ILE A 118 -1.70 11.60 -1.48
N ALA A 119 -2.88 11.30 -2.02
CA ALA A 119 -3.06 11.07 -3.45
C ALA A 119 -2.59 12.28 -4.30
N ARG A 120 -2.88 13.52 -3.88
CA ARG A 120 -2.43 14.74 -4.56
C ARG A 120 -0.91 14.97 -4.52
N LEU A 121 -0.20 14.31 -3.61
CA LEU A 121 1.27 14.31 -3.62
C LEU A 121 1.85 13.43 -4.71
N GLY A 122 1.05 12.59 -5.35
CA GLY A 122 1.50 11.71 -6.42
C GLY A 122 1.68 10.25 -5.99
N LEU A 123 0.93 9.79 -4.98
CA LEU A 123 0.76 8.38 -4.68
C LEU A 123 -0.56 7.91 -5.29
N ALA A 124 -0.54 6.75 -5.95
CA ALA A 124 -1.75 6.12 -6.47
C ALA A 124 -1.80 4.65 -6.05
N TRP A 125 -2.99 4.18 -5.72
CA TRP A 125 -3.21 2.83 -5.22
C TRP A 125 -4.22 2.08 -6.10
N CYS A 126 -3.83 0.90 -6.54
CA CYS A 126 -4.70 -0.09 -7.16
C CYS A 126 -4.98 -1.17 -6.12
N PRO A 127 -6.18 -1.20 -5.52
CA PRO A 127 -6.55 -2.20 -4.53
C PRO A 127 -6.78 -3.57 -5.18
N GLU A 128 -6.75 -4.64 -4.38
CA GLU A 128 -7.05 -6.01 -4.77
C GLU A 128 -8.43 -6.13 -5.45
N GLU A 129 -9.45 -5.44 -4.92
CA GLU A 129 -10.81 -5.42 -5.48
C GLU A 129 -10.92 -4.60 -6.79
N ARG A 130 -9.77 -4.10 -7.32
CA ARG A 130 -9.65 -3.32 -8.56
C ARG A 130 -10.32 -1.94 -8.51
N GLY A 131 -11.42 -1.78 -7.79
CA GLY A 131 -12.13 -0.51 -7.57
C GLY A 131 -12.61 0.17 -8.85
N ILE A 132 -12.96 -0.59 -9.90
CA ILE A 132 -13.53 -0.03 -11.14
C ILE A 132 -14.98 0.38 -10.93
N PHE A 133 -15.44 1.37 -11.68
CA PHE A 133 -16.84 1.78 -11.69
C PHE A 133 -17.61 0.93 -12.69
N SER A 134 -18.41 0.00 -12.17
CA SER A 134 -19.11 -1.02 -12.95
C SER A 134 -20.11 -0.47 -13.97
N SER A 135 -20.76 0.66 -13.68
CA SER A 135 -21.72 1.33 -14.56
C SER A 135 -21.08 2.18 -15.65
N LEU A 136 -19.82 2.57 -15.49
CA LEU A 136 -19.08 3.35 -16.47
C LEU A 136 -18.42 2.43 -17.51
N ASN A 137 -18.27 2.92 -18.73
CA ASN A 137 -17.48 2.24 -19.73
C ASN A 137 -15.97 2.37 -19.46
N VAL A 138 -15.13 1.68 -20.22
CA VAL A 138 -13.67 1.67 -20.06
C VAL A 138 -13.10 3.09 -20.16
N GLU A 139 -13.50 3.84 -21.19
CA GLU A 139 -12.99 5.20 -21.43
C GLU A 139 -13.39 6.16 -20.31
N GLU A 140 -14.63 6.11 -19.85
CA GLU A 140 -15.13 6.88 -18.69
C GLU A 140 -14.38 6.53 -17.41
N ASN A 141 -14.14 5.25 -17.16
CA ASN A 141 -13.33 4.79 -16.03
C ASN A 141 -11.91 5.38 -16.07
N LEU A 142 -11.25 5.38 -17.24
CA LEU A 142 -9.93 5.98 -17.40
C LEU A 142 -9.93 7.49 -17.18
N LEU A 143 -10.98 8.18 -17.62
CA LEU A 143 -11.09 9.65 -17.55
C LEU A 143 -11.50 10.16 -16.17
N LEU A 144 -12.12 9.33 -15.34
CA LEU A 144 -12.67 9.73 -14.05
C LEU A 144 -11.64 10.24 -13.02
N PRO A 145 -10.46 9.57 -12.84
CA PRO A 145 -9.49 10.06 -11.88
C PRO A 145 -8.90 11.41 -12.32
N PRO A 146 -8.79 12.40 -11.41
CA PRO A 146 -8.14 13.66 -11.72
C PRO A 146 -6.64 13.45 -11.98
N LYS A 147 -6.08 14.25 -12.87
CA LYS A 147 -4.63 14.39 -12.97
C LYS A 147 -4.13 15.12 -11.73
N VAL A 148 -3.20 14.52 -11.01
CA VAL A 148 -2.60 15.09 -9.78
C VAL A 148 -1.26 15.76 -10.06
N ARG A 149 -0.58 15.31 -11.14
CA ARG A 149 0.71 15.82 -11.63
C ARG A 149 0.83 15.67 -13.16
N ASP A 150 1.81 16.34 -13.72
CA ASP A 150 2.24 16.11 -15.09
C ASP A 150 2.98 14.76 -15.21
N GLY A 151 3.04 14.21 -16.43
CA GLY A 151 3.72 12.93 -16.71
C GLY A 151 2.81 11.70 -16.61
N GLY A 152 1.50 11.87 -16.34
CA GLY A 152 0.53 10.79 -16.46
C GLY A 152 0.33 10.36 -17.93
N LEU A 153 0.11 9.06 -18.14
CA LEU A 153 -0.12 8.51 -19.47
C LEU A 153 -1.42 9.05 -20.08
N THR A 154 -1.42 9.26 -21.39
CA THR A 154 -2.67 9.55 -22.12
C THR A 154 -3.50 8.29 -22.26
N VAL A 155 -4.77 8.43 -22.63
CA VAL A 155 -5.67 7.29 -22.88
C VAL A 155 -5.12 6.42 -24.01
N GLU A 156 -4.55 7.03 -25.05
CA GLU A 156 -3.94 6.36 -26.20
C GLU A 156 -2.71 5.53 -25.77
N GLN A 157 -1.87 6.08 -24.90
CA GLN A 157 -0.73 5.35 -24.33
C GLN A 157 -1.18 4.17 -23.46
N ILE A 158 -2.26 4.34 -22.69
CA ILE A 158 -2.85 3.26 -21.90
C ILE A 158 -3.41 2.17 -22.83
N TYR A 159 -4.06 2.54 -23.93
CA TYR A 159 -4.54 1.57 -24.92
C TYR A 159 -3.39 0.87 -25.66
N ALA A 160 -2.26 1.53 -25.86
CA ALA A 160 -1.06 0.88 -26.39
C ALA A 160 -0.48 -0.16 -25.43
N LEU A 161 -0.51 0.10 -24.11
CA LEU A 161 -0.12 -0.87 -23.09
C LEU A 161 -1.12 -2.02 -22.95
N PHE A 162 -2.41 -1.73 -23.13
CA PHE A 162 -3.53 -2.67 -22.95
C PHE A 162 -4.47 -2.67 -24.17
N PRO A 163 -4.08 -3.28 -25.29
CA PRO A 163 -4.87 -3.28 -26.52
C PRO A 163 -6.31 -3.82 -26.32
N ASN A 164 -6.49 -4.81 -25.43
CA ASN A 164 -7.79 -5.36 -25.11
C ASN A 164 -8.75 -4.29 -24.56
N LEU A 165 -8.23 -3.29 -23.82
CA LEU A 165 -9.05 -2.17 -23.33
C LEU A 165 -9.48 -1.25 -24.48
N ALA A 166 -8.64 -1.06 -25.48
CA ALA A 166 -8.98 -0.26 -26.68
C ALA A 166 -10.16 -0.88 -27.45
N GLU A 167 -10.14 -2.21 -27.63
CA GLU A 167 -11.24 -2.96 -28.28
C GLU A 167 -12.54 -2.87 -27.46
N ARG A 168 -12.43 -2.78 -26.16
CA ARG A 168 -13.52 -2.73 -25.19
C ARG A 168 -13.86 -1.32 -24.71
N ARG A 169 -13.33 -0.26 -25.32
CA ARG A 169 -13.43 1.13 -24.80
C ARG A 169 -14.83 1.58 -24.40
N LYS A 170 -15.87 1.11 -25.11
CA LYS A 170 -17.29 1.42 -24.84
C LYS A 170 -18.02 0.36 -24.02
N SER A 171 -17.34 -0.73 -23.65
CA SER A 171 -17.92 -1.77 -22.80
C SER A 171 -17.98 -1.32 -21.36
N GLN A 172 -19.08 -1.59 -20.67
CA GLN A 172 -19.22 -1.33 -19.23
C GLN A 172 -18.28 -2.23 -18.43
N GLY A 173 -17.83 -1.73 -17.26
CA GLY A 173 -16.93 -2.45 -16.36
C GLY A 173 -17.44 -3.85 -15.95
N THR A 174 -18.74 -4.02 -15.79
CA THR A 174 -19.38 -5.31 -15.49
C THR A 174 -19.23 -6.36 -16.61
N LYS A 175 -18.97 -5.93 -17.85
CA LYS A 175 -18.82 -6.80 -19.01
C LYS A 175 -17.37 -7.19 -19.29
N LEU A 176 -16.45 -6.72 -18.48
CA LEU A 176 -15.02 -7.02 -18.58
C LEU A 176 -14.69 -8.30 -17.82
N SER A 177 -13.77 -9.09 -18.38
CA SER A 177 -13.13 -10.19 -17.64
C SER A 177 -12.33 -9.67 -16.46
N GLY A 178 -12.01 -10.54 -15.49
CA GLY A 178 -11.20 -10.17 -14.33
C GLY A 178 -9.85 -9.54 -14.71
N GLY A 179 -9.20 -10.06 -15.76
CA GLY A 179 -7.95 -9.52 -16.27
C GLY A 179 -8.11 -8.14 -16.92
N GLU A 180 -9.16 -7.93 -17.73
CA GLU A 180 -9.46 -6.61 -18.30
C GLU A 180 -9.79 -5.57 -17.22
N GLN A 181 -10.51 -5.98 -16.16
CA GLN A 181 -10.77 -5.12 -15.01
C GLN A 181 -9.48 -4.72 -14.29
N GLN A 182 -8.54 -5.67 -14.14
CA GLN A 182 -7.25 -5.40 -13.53
C GLN A 182 -6.41 -4.43 -14.37
N MET A 183 -6.35 -4.63 -15.68
CA MET A 183 -5.68 -3.71 -16.60
C MET A 183 -6.30 -2.32 -16.57
N LEU A 184 -7.64 -2.24 -16.50
CA LEU A 184 -8.36 -0.98 -16.37
C LEU A 184 -8.02 -0.26 -15.04
N ALA A 185 -7.97 -1.00 -13.92
CA ALA A 185 -7.61 -0.45 -12.62
C ALA A 185 -6.18 0.13 -12.62
N ILE A 186 -5.22 -0.60 -13.21
CA ILE A 186 -3.84 -0.11 -13.40
C ILE A 186 -3.84 1.10 -14.35
N GLY A 187 -4.52 1.04 -15.49
CA GLY A 187 -4.61 2.16 -16.44
C GLY A 187 -5.13 3.44 -15.80
N ARG A 188 -6.12 3.35 -14.91
CA ARG A 188 -6.66 4.50 -14.18
C ARG A 188 -5.62 5.23 -13.35
N ILE A 189 -4.79 4.51 -12.61
CA ILE A 189 -3.76 5.13 -11.78
C ILE A 189 -2.60 5.69 -12.60
N LEU A 190 -2.24 5.06 -13.74
CA LEU A 190 -1.20 5.54 -14.65
C LEU A 190 -1.53 6.90 -15.24
N ARG A 191 -2.82 7.20 -15.43
CA ARG A 191 -3.28 8.47 -15.99
C ARG A 191 -3.12 9.66 -15.03
N THR A 192 -3.06 9.40 -13.74
CA THR A 192 -3.05 10.46 -12.71
C THR A 192 -1.76 11.29 -12.66
N GLY A 193 -0.65 10.79 -13.21
CA GLY A 193 0.68 11.38 -13.04
C GLY A 193 1.33 11.04 -11.70
N ALA A 194 0.85 10.00 -11.03
CA ALA A 194 1.45 9.54 -9.78
C ALA A 194 2.89 9.05 -10.02
N ARG A 195 3.78 9.36 -9.07
CA ARG A 195 5.19 8.94 -9.09
C ARG A 195 5.42 7.60 -8.43
N LEU A 196 4.58 7.26 -7.45
CA LEU A 196 4.60 5.99 -6.76
C LEU A 196 3.27 5.27 -6.96
N LEU A 197 3.34 4.09 -7.55
CA LEU A 197 2.21 3.20 -7.75
C LEU A 197 2.23 2.12 -6.67
N LEU A 198 1.14 2.00 -5.93
CA LEU A 198 0.92 0.94 -4.96
C LEU A 198 -0.01 -0.09 -5.60
N LEU A 199 0.46 -1.31 -5.82
CA LEU A 199 -0.31 -2.40 -6.42
C LEU A 199 -0.55 -3.50 -5.38
N ASP A 200 -1.81 -3.79 -5.11
CA ASP A 200 -2.22 -4.74 -4.07
C ASP A 200 -2.70 -6.03 -4.75
N GLU A 201 -1.87 -7.07 -4.70
CA GLU A 201 -2.10 -8.41 -5.24
C GLU A 201 -2.66 -8.41 -6.70
N PRO A 202 -2.00 -7.70 -7.64
CA PRO A 202 -2.56 -7.45 -8.97
C PRO A 202 -2.69 -8.71 -9.82
N THR A 203 -2.11 -9.85 -9.40
CA THR A 203 -2.15 -11.11 -10.16
C THR A 203 -3.10 -12.13 -9.57
N GLU A 204 -3.72 -11.85 -8.41
CA GLU A 204 -4.57 -12.81 -7.71
C GLU A 204 -5.79 -13.21 -8.53
N GLY A 205 -6.04 -14.54 -8.61
CA GLY A 205 -7.20 -15.11 -9.31
C GLY A 205 -7.20 -14.91 -10.82
N LEU A 206 -6.06 -14.53 -11.42
CA LEU A 206 -5.96 -14.31 -12.87
C LEU A 206 -5.33 -15.49 -13.61
N ALA A 207 -5.73 -15.65 -14.88
CA ALA A 207 -5.14 -16.65 -15.76
C ALA A 207 -3.65 -16.34 -16.02
N PRO A 208 -2.80 -17.38 -16.20
CA PRO A 208 -1.35 -17.21 -16.39
C PRO A 208 -0.96 -16.24 -17.51
N VAL A 209 -1.71 -16.21 -18.61
CA VAL A 209 -1.47 -15.30 -19.73
C VAL A 209 -1.66 -13.82 -19.31
N ILE A 210 -2.61 -13.53 -18.44
CA ILE A 210 -2.85 -12.19 -17.91
C ILE A 210 -1.76 -11.81 -16.91
N VAL A 211 -1.35 -12.74 -16.04
CA VAL A 211 -0.23 -12.54 -15.10
C VAL A 211 1.04 -12.15 -15.88
N GLN A 212 1.35 -12.85 -16.97
CA GLN A 212 2.48 -12.52 -17.84
C GLN A 212 2.34 -11.13 -18.49
N GLN A 213 1.13 -10.74 -18.89
CA GLN A 213 0.88 -9.42 -19.46
C GLN A 213 1.09 -8.32 -18.42
N ILE A 214 0.59 -8.50 -17.20
CA ILE A 214 0.82 -7.57 -16.08
C ILE A 214 2.32 -7.46 -15.79
N GLY A 215 3.05 -8.57 -15.78
CA GLY A 215 4.51 -8.57 -15.59
C GLY A 215 5.23 -7.75 -16.64
N ARG A 216 4.91 -7.95 -17.94
CA ARG A 216 5.47 -7.14 -19.03
C ARG A 216 5.15 -5.66 -18.88
N THR A 217 3.92 -5.34 -18.47
CA THR A 217 3.51 -3.95 -18.22
C THR A 217 4.33 -3.33 -17.09
N ILE A 218 4.51 -4.03 -15.96
CA ILE A 218 5.35 -3.55 -14.85
C ILE A 218 6.79 -3.31 -15.32
N GLY A 219 7.36 -4.22 -16.13
CA GLY A 219 8.68 -4.04 -16.71
C GLY A 219 8.77 -2.78 -17.58
N THR A 220 7.81 -2.58 -18.49
CA THR A 220 7.74 -1.37 -19.33
C THR A 220 7.60 -0.09 -18.49
N LEU A 221 6.78 -0.10 -17.45
CA LEU A 221 6.62 1.04 -16.56
C LEU A 221 7.92 1.35 -15.80
N LYS A 222 8.63 0.32 -15.34
CA LYS A 222 9.95 0.46 -14.71
C LYS A 222 10.96 1.11 -15.66
N GLU A 223 11.03 0.67 -16.92
CA GLU A 223 11.90 1.27 -17.95
C GLU A 223 11.54 2.74 -18.22
N GLN A 224 10.27 3.12 -18.06
CA GLN A 224 9.80 4.50 -18.14
C GLN A 224 10.04 5.32 -16.85
N GLY A 225 10.67 4.74 -15.83
CA GLY A 225 11.03 5.41 -14.58
C GLY A 225 9.92 5.46 -13.53
N PHE A 226 8.85 4.69 -13.68
CA PHE A 226 7.83 4.57 -12.63
C PHE A 226 8.41 3.85 -11.41
N THR A 227 8.04 4.32 -10.23
CA THR A 227 8.34 3.64 -8.96
C THR A 227 7.13 2.81 -8.54
N ILE A 228 7.34 1.57 -8.15
CA ILE A 228 6.24 0.64 -7.84
C ILE A 228 6.51 -0.07 -6.52
N LEU A 229 5.55 0.00 -5.61
CA LEU A 229 5.48 -0.87 -4.44
C LEU A 229 4.39 -1.91 -4.69
N LEU A 230 4.79 -3.15 -4.83
CA LEU A 230 3.96 -4.27 -5.21
C LEU A 230 3.76 -5.20 -4.01
N VAL A 231 2.53 -5.40 -3.60
CA VAL A 231 2.16 -6.44 -2.62
C VAL A 231 1.83 -7.71 -3.38
N GLU A 232 2.44 -8.82 -3.00
CA GLU A 232 2.23 -10.12 -3.64
C GLU A 232 2.42 -11.27 -2.65
N GLN A 233 1.73 -12.36 -2.93
CA GLN A 233 1.98 -13.66 -2.32
C GLN A 233 2.77 -14.55 -3.28
N ASN A 234 2.58 -14.37 -4.59
CA ASN A 234 3.28 -15.13 -5.62
C ASN A 234 4.71 -14.61 -5.81
N PHE A 235 5.66 -15.17 -5.05
CA PHE A 235 7.06 -14.77 -5.14
C PHE A 235 7.69 -15.05 -6.51
N ARG A 236 7.21 -16.09 -7.24
CA ARG A 236 7.72 -16.40 -8.59
C ARG A 236 7.40 -15.28 -9.57
N PHE A 237 6.20 -14.72 -9.47
CA PHE A 237 5.83 -13.54 -10.25
C PHE A 237 6.63 -12.32 -9.79
N ALA A 238 6.71 -12.07 -8.48
CA ALA A 238 7.46 -10.96 -7.90
C ALA A 238 8.93 -10.94 -8.36
N ALA A 239 9.58 -12.11 -8.41
CA ALA A 239 10.94 -12.30 -8.88
C ALA A 239 11.17 -11.85 -10.33
N THR A 240 10.13 -11.89 -11.17
CA THR A 240 10.27 -11.49 -12.59
C THR A 240 10.26 -9.99 -12.81
N VAL A 241 9.84 -9.19 -11.83
CA VAL A 241 9.59 -7.75 -12.01
C VAL A 241 10.33 -6.85 -11.03
N ALA A 242 10.64 -7.35 -9.82
CA ALA A 242 11.15 -6.53 -8.73
C ALA A 242 12.68 -6.47 -8.66
N ASP A 243 13.20 -5.41 -8.04
CA ASP A 243 14.62 -5.22 -7.73
C ASP A 243 14.98 -5.86 -6.39
N ARG A 244 14.08 -5.82 -5.43
CA ARG A 244 14.24 -6.43 -4.10
C ARG A 244 12.90 -6.69 -3.43
N HIS A 245 12.94 -7.54 -2.42
CA HIS A 245 11.79 -8.08 -1.74
C HIS A 245 11.91 -7.86 -0.24
N TYR A 246 10.93 -7.21 0.36
CA TYR A 246 10.74 -7.25 1.80
C TYR A 246 9.79 -8.38 2.14
N VAL A 247 10.16 -9.21 3.10
CA VAL A 247 9.31 -10.31 3.59
C VAL A 247 8.59 -9.84 4.85
N MET A 248 7.28 -10.01 4.84
CA MET A 248 6.41 -9.56 5.92
C MET A 248 5.72 -10.73 6.60
N GLU A 249 5.78 -10.77 7.93
CA GLU A 249 5.10 -11.75 8.77
C GLU A 249 4.56 -11.08 10.03
N HIS A 250 3.33 -11.42 10.43
CA HIS A 250 2.70 -10.91 11.66
C HIS A 250 2.86 -9.39 11.88
N GLY A 251 2.64 -8.61 10.83
CA GLY A 251 2.71 -7.14 10.90
C GLY A 251 4.12 -6.56 11.04
N ARG A 252 5.17 -7.33 10.73
CA ARG A 252 6.57 -6.91 10.79
C ARG A 252 7.29 -7.25 9.49
N ILE A 253 8.30 -6.45 9.13
CA ILE A 253 9.30 -6.87 8.14
C ILE A 253 10.31 -7.75 8.85
N ILE A 254 10.49 -8.98 8.37
CA ILE A 254 11.39 -9.98 8.96
C ILE A 254 12.67 -10.16 8.15
N ASP A 255 12.63 -9.87 6.84
CA ASP A 255 13.80 -9.98 5.96
C ASP A 255 13.72 -9.01 4.78
N MET A 256 14.87 -8.75 4.13
CA MET A 256 14.96 -8.02 2.86
C MET A 256 15.95 -8.74 1.96
N ILE A 257 15.50 -9.16 0.78
CA ILE A 257 16.27 -9.97 -0.16
C ILE A 257 16.38 -9.22 -1.50
N PRO A 258 17.59 -8.84 -1.93
CA PRO A 258 17.81 -8.35 -3.29
C PRO A 258 17.41 -9.42 -4.32
N ASN A 259 16.79 -9.02 -5.44
CA ASN A 259 16.37 -9.99 -6.46
C ASN A 259 17.55 -10.82 -7.01
N ALA A 260 18.74 -10.24 -7.13
CA ALA A 260 19.95 -10.94 -7.54
C ALA A 260 20.38 -12.08 -6.58
N GLU A 261 19.90 -12.06 -5.34
CA GLU A 261 20.20 -13.06 -4.31
C GLU A 261 19.04 -14.03 -4.06
N LEU A 262 17.96 -13.91 -4.84
CA LEU A 262 16.73 -14.65 -4.61
C LEU A 262 16.96 -16.16 -4.64
N ASP A 263 17.69 -16.67 -5.65
CA ASP A 263 17.97 -18.11 -5.82
C ASP A 263 18.69 -18.69 -4.61
N ARG A 264 19.61 -17.93 -4.01
CA ARG A 264 20.36 -18.36 -2.81
C ARG A 264 19.49 -18.39 -1.55
N ASN A 265 18.41 -17.63 -1.54
CA ASN A 265 17.50 -17.48 -0.40
C ASN A 265 16.16 -18.24 -0.58
N MET A 266 16.04 -19.06 -1.64
CA MET A 266 14.81 -19.79 -1.93
C MET A 266 14.30 -20.64 -0.76
N GLY A 267 15.20 -21.32 -0.03
CA GLY A 267 14.84 -22.13 1.13
C GLY A 267 14.17 -21.30 2.23
N LYS A 268 14.72 -20.11 2.54
CA LYS A 268 14.13 -19.19 3.51
C LYS A 268 12.77 -18.68 3.05
N LEU A 269 12.65 -18.32 1.76
CA LEU A 269 11.39 -17.84 1.21
C LEU A 269 10.29 -18.90 1.27
N HIS A 270 10.61 -20.16 0.98
CA HIS A 270 9.65 -21.25 1.13
C HIS A 270 9.19 -21.39 2.59
N GLU A 271 10.10 -21.27 3.56
CA GLU A 271 9.74 -21.29 4.98
C GLU A 271 8.81 -20.11 5.35
N TYR A 272 9.19 -18.89 4.99
CA TYR A 272 8.39 -17.69 5.30
C TYR A 272 7.02 -17.66 4.62
N LEU A 273 6.95 -18.12 3.38
CA LEU A 273 5.70 -18.10 2.61
C LEU A 273 4.86 -19.38 2.78
N GLY A 274 5.45 -20.45 3.32
CA GLY A 274 4.77 -21.71 3.57
C GLY A 274 4.43 -22.49 2.29
N VAL A 275 5.28 -22.43 1.26
CA VAL A 275 5.11 -23.08 -0.06
C VAL A 275 6.28 -23.98 -0.38
#